data_771fa4216de9b1fa51d007d972c89651
#
_entry.id   771fa4216de9b1fa51d007d972c89651
#
_cell.length_a   1.000
_cell.length_b   1.000
_cell.length_c   1.000
_cell.angle_alpha   90.00
_cell.angle_beta   90.00
_cell.angle_gamma   90.00
#
_symmetry.space_group_name_H-M   'P 1'
#
loop_
_entity.id
_entity.type
_entity.pdbx_description
1 polymer ?
#
loop_
_entity_poly.entity_id
_entity_poly.type
_entity_poly.pdbx_seq_one_letter_code
_entity_poly.pdbx_strand_id
1 'polypeptide(L)'
;DEKKLNDEETLNNKDQNIKLSPDDEFQRAFDMLRNQNFEEAKFAFQQFIKNNKDNSLSGSAHYWMGEIFLLQKSYREAALVLAEGYSKFPKSVKAPDLLYKLADALIKIDKKMDSCNTLSKFIEEFSNNRLIEKVKKKIIDQDCQVAIE
;
A
#
# COMPACT_ATOMS: atom_id res chain seq x y z
N ASP A 1 3.96 39.39 -30.72
CA ASP A 1 4.91 38.51 -29.99
C ASP A 1 4.73 38.58 -28.48
N GLU A 2 4.45 39.72 -27.85
CA GLU A 2 4.15 39.81 -26.41
C GLU A 2 2.81 39.16 -26.04
N LYS A 3 1.82 39.13 -26.92
CA LYS A 3 0.53 38.45 -26.68
C LYS A 3 0.64 36.92 -26.68
N LYS A 4 1.56 36.33 -27.47
CA LYS A 4 1.77 34.86 -27.49
C LYS A 4 2.49 34.36 -26.25
N LEU A 5 3.43 35.11 -25.70
CA LEU A 5 4.13 34.81 -24.47
C LEU A 5 3.20 34.85 -23.24
N ASN A 6 2.27 35.80 -23.19
CA ASN A 6 1.29 35.89 -22.10
C ASN A 6 0.25 34.77 -22.14
N ASP A 7 -0.08 34.24 -23.33
CA ASP A 7 -1.05 33.15 -23.47
C ASP A 7 -0.44 31.79 -23.06
N GLU A 8 0.87 31.56 -23.28
CA GLU A 8 1.56 30.38 -22.83
C GLU A 8 1.81 30.37 -21.30
N GLU A 9 2.14 31.54 -20.69
CA GLU A 9 2.28 31.67 -19.25
C GLU A 9 0.94 31.51 -18.53
N THR A 10 -0.16 31.98 -19.10
CA THR A 10 -1.49 31.83 -18.51
C THR A 10 -2.04 30.41 -18.63
N LEU A 11 -1.66 29.66 -19.65
CA LEU A 11 -2.01 28.24 -19.80
C LEU A 11 -1.25 27.37 -18.80
N ASN A 12 0.04 27.62 -18.61
CA ASN A 12 0.86 26.88 -17.65
C ASN A 12 0.41 27.14 -16.19
N ASN A 13 -0.03 28.37 -15.87
CA ASN A 13 -0.53 28.69 -14.53
C ASN A 13 -1.94 28.13 -14.25
N LYS A 14 -2.75 27.90 -15.28
CA LYS A 14 -4.07 27.27 -15.11
C LYS A 14 -3.96 25.77 -14.82
N ASP A 15 -3.01 25.06 -15.47
CA ASP A 15 -2.79 23.65 -15.23
C ASP A 15 -2.21 23.34 -13.85
N GLN A 16 -1.48 24.28 -13.24
CA GLN A 16 -0.91 24.13 -11.88
C GLN A 16 -1.94 24.28 -10.75
N ASN A 17 -3.11 24.85 -11.03
CA ASN A 17 -4.15 25.09 -10.04
C ASN A 17 -5.30 24.09 -10.09
N ILE A 18 -5.29 23.10 -10.99
CA ILE A 18 -6.32 22.07 -11.06
C ILE A 18 -5.99 20.99 -10.04
N LYS A 19 -6.79 20.93 -8.97
CA LYS A 19 -6.71 19.84 -7.99
C LYS A 19 -7.25 18.57 -8.63
N LEU A 20 -6.42 17.54 -8.68
CA LEU A 20 -6.83 16.21 -9.13
C LEU A 20 -7.90 15.62 -8.21
N SER A 21 -8.86 14.86 -8.77
CA SER A 21 -9.74 14.03 -7.99
C SER A 21 -8.95 12.94 -7.26
N PRO A 22 -9.46 12.39 -6.14
CA PRO A 22 -8.78 11.27 -5.48
C PRO A 22 -8.49 10.11 -6.43
N ASP A 23 -9.41 9.75 -7.30
CA ASP A 23 -9.22 8.68 -8.27
C ASP A 23 -8.08 8.98 -9.26
N ASP A 24 -8.01 10.20 -9.77
CA ASP A 24 -6.95 10.63 -10.69
C ASP A 24 -5.60 10.71 -9.99
N GLU A 25 -5.57 11.21 -8.75
CA GLU A 25 -4.36 11.28 -7.94
C GLU A 25 -3.80 9.87 -7.66
N PHE A 26 -4.67 8.94 -7.31
CA PHE A 26 -4.29 7.53 -7.12
C PHE A 26 -3.80 6.91 -8.43
N GLN A 27 -4.52 7.10 -9.52
CA GLN A 27 -4.14 6.55 -10.83
C GLN A 27 -2.78 7.05 -11.28
N ARG A 28 -2.50 8.33 -11.06
CA ARG A 28 -1.19 8.93 -11.37
C ARG A 28 -0.06 8.25 -10.59
N ALA A 29 -0.25 8.03 -9.29
CA ALA A 29 0.71 7.31 -8.46
C ALA A 29 0.92 5.87 -8.96
N PHE A 30 -0.18 5.21 -9.32
CA PHE A 30 -0.14 3.84 -9.83
C PHE A 30 0.56 3.75 -11.19
N ASP A 31 0.38 4.72 -12.07
CA ASP A 31 1.08 4.78 -13.36
C ASP A 31 2.59 4.94 -13.17
N MET A 32 3.02 5.75 -12.19
CA MET A 32 4.43 5.85 -11.82
C MET A 32 4.99 4.49 -11.36
N LEU A 33 4.23 3.75 -10.55
CA LEU A 33 4.61 2.40 -10.13
C LEU A 33 4.74 1.44 -11.32
N ARG A 34 3.77 1.45 -12.23
CA ARG A 34 3.80 0.62 -13.44
C ARG A 34 5.01 0.91 -14.32
N ASN A 35 5.45 2.15 -14.36
CA ASN A 35 6.65 2.58 -15.08
C ASN A 35 7.94 2.36 -14.28
N GLN A 36 7.87 1.72 -13.12
CA GLN A 36 8.98 1.44 -12.23
C GLN A 36 9.69 2.69 -11.69
N ASN A 37 8.99 3.82 -11.69
CA ASN A 37 9.44 5.07 -11.05
C ASN A 37 9.14 5.00 -9.54
N PHE A 38 9.84 4.14 -8.81
CA PHE A 38 9.50 3.77 -7.44
C PHE A 38 9.56 4.94 -6.46
N GLU A 39 10.57 5.80 -6.54
CA GLU A 39 10.69 6.95 -5.63
C GLU A 39 9.55 7.95 -5.85
N GLU A 40 9.24 8.25 -7.11
CA GLU A 40 8.14 9.13 -7.45
C GLU A 40 6.78 8.53 -7.06
N ALA A 41 6.61 7.24 -7.30
CA ALA A 41 5.39 6.52 -6.92
C ALA A 41 5.18 6.53 -5.39
N LYS A 42 6.21 6.24 -4.60
CA LYS A 42 6.13 6.32 -3.14
C LYS A 42 5.70 7.71 -2.68
N PHE A 43 6.33 8.74 -3.19
CA PHE A 43 5.99 10.12 -2.87
C PHE A 43 4.53 10.44 -3.25
N ALA A 44 4.11 10.04 -4.45
CA ALA A 44 2.75 10.28 -4.93
C ALA A 44 1.70 9.56 -4.08
N PHE A 45 1.92 8.30 -3.71
CA PHE A 45 1.05 7.57 -2.78
C PHE A 45 1.01 8.20 -1.40
N GLN A 46 2.16 8.65 -0.90
CA GLN A 46 2.25 9.33 0.39
C GLN A 46 1.44 10.64 0.39
N GLN A 47 1.54 11.43 -0.67
CA GLN A 47 0.73 12.63 -0.84
C GLN A 47 -0.76 12.30 -0.96
N PHE A 48 -1.10 11.23 -1.69
CA PHE A 48 -2.49 10.75 -1.78
C PHE A 48 -3.07 10.45 -0.38
N ILE A 49 -2.34 9.69 0.43
CA ILE A 49 -2.77 9.33 1.79
C ILE A 49 -2.94 10.59 2.65
N LYS A 50 -2.03 11.53 2.55
CA LYS A 50 -2.07 12.80 3.30
C LYS A 50 -3.27 13.65 2.91
N ASN A 51 -3.56 13.73 1.61
CA ASN A 51 -4.62 14.59 1.07
C ASN A 51 -6.01 13.96 1.17
N ASN A 52 -6.10 12.64 1.31
CA ASN A 52 -7.35 11.89 1.22
C ASN A 52 -7.46 10.87 2.36
N LYS A 53 -7.34 11.33 3.60
CA LYS A 53 -7.22 10.49 4.82
C LYS A 53 -8.31 9.45 4.99
N ASP A 54 -9.55 9.79 4.60
CA ASP A 54 -10.71 8.92 4.77
C ASP A 54 -11.19 8.28 3.47
N ASN A 55 -10.41 8.40 2.40
CA ASN A 55 -10.78 7.85 1.10
C ASN A 55 -10.65 6.33 1.09
N SER A 56 -11.59 5.66 0.42
CA SER A 56 -11.59 4.20 0.29
C SER A 56 -10.34 3.62 -0.39
N LEU A 57 -9.65 4.42 -1.22
CA LEU A 57 -8.41 4.01 -1.89
C LEU A 57 -7.17 4.12 -1.00
N SER A 58 -7.27 4.69 0.20
CA SER A 58 -6.11 4.87 1.08
C SER A 58 -5.53 3.54 1.58
N GLY A 59 -6.37 2.53 1.80
CA GLY A 59 -5.90 1.17 2.09
C GLY A 59 -5.07 0.59 0.92
N SER A 60 -5.54 0.78 -0.30
CA SER A 60 -4.81 0.38 -1.52
C SER A 60 -3.51 1.16 -1.69
N ALA A 61 -3.49 2.45 -1.36
CA ALA A 61 -2.28 3.27 -1.41
C ALA A 61 -1.20 2.76 -0.43
N HIS A 62 -1.60 2.39 0.80
CA HIS A 62 -0.70 1.75 1.76
C HIS A 62 -0.16 0.42 1.24
N TYR A 63 -1.03 -0.39 0.63
CA TYR A 63 -0.62 -1.68 0.05
C TYR A 63 0.46 -1.48 -1.02
N TRP A 64 0.26 -0.57 -1.96
CA TRP A 64 1.22 -0.34 -3.04
C TRP A 64 2.54 0.27 -2.56
N MET A 65 2.49 1.17 -1.57
CA MET A 65 3.71 1.64 -0.90
C MET A 65 4.46 0.48 -0.24
N GLY A 66 3.75 -0.39 0.45
CA GLY A 66 4.33 -1.60 1.05
C GLY A 66 5.01 -2.49 0.02
N GLU A 67 4.37 -2.71 -1.13
CA GLU A 67 4.94 -3.48 -2.23
C GLU A 67 6.24 -2.84 -2.76
N ILE A 68 6.27 -1.53 -2.93
CA ILE A 68 7.48 -0.82 -3.37
C ILE A 68 8.61 -1.02 -2.37
N PHE A 69 8.35 -0.84 -1.07
CA PHE A 69 9.36 -1.06 -0.03
C PHE A 69 9.86 -2.51 -0.01
N LEU A 70 8.98 -3.49 -0.20
CA LEU A 70 9.37 -4.90 -0.28
C LEU A 70 10.26 -5.16 -1.50
N LEU A 71 9.93 -4.60 -2.66
CA LEU A 71 10.76 -4.70 -3.87
C LEU A 71 12.15 -4.10 -3.66
N GLN A 72 12.23 -3.02 -2.87
CA GLN A 72 13.48 -2.35 -2.53
C GLN A 72 14.21 -2.98 -1.33
N LYS A 73 13.67 -4.06 -0.78
CA LYS A 73 14.19 -4.74 0.42
C LYS A 73 14.24 -3.84 1.66
N SER A 74 13.43 -2.80 1.69
CA SER A 74 13.23 -1.91 2.84
C SER A 74 12.15 -2.48 3.75
N TYR A 75 12.46 -3.60 4.40
CA TYR A 75 11.48 -4.44 5.09
C TYR A 75 10.85 -3.77 6.32
N ARG A 76 11.60 -2.93 7.06
CA ARG A 76 11.06 -2.21 8.22
C ARG A 76 10.01 -1.20 7.79
N GLU A 77 10.33 -0.43 6.76
CA GLU A 77 9.42 0.56 6.19
C GLU A 77 8.18 -0.11 5.59
N ALA A 78 8.37 -1.24 4.92
CA ALA A 78 7.26 -2.05 4.43
C ALA A 78 6.33 -2.49 5.57
N ALA A 79 6.89 -3.05 6.65
CA ALA A 79 6.10 -3.47 7.81
C ALA A 79 5.31 -2.31 8.42
N LEU A 80 5.93 -1.13 8.57
CA LEU A 80 5.27 0.04 9.13
C LEU A 80 4.10 0.50 8.28
N VAL A 81 4.28 0.67 6.97
CA VAL A 81 3.22 1.18 6.09
C VAL A 81 2.09 0.17 5.92
N LEU A 82 2.41 -1.12 5.86
CA LEU A 82 1.40 -2.18 5.74
C LEU A 82 0.57 -2.32 7.02
N ALA A 83 1.22 -2.27 8.19
CA ALA A 83 0.54 -2.29 9.49
C ALA A 83 -0.36 -1.07 9.67
N GLU A 84 0.11 0.11 9.32
CA GLU A 84 -0.67 1.34 9.38
C GLU A 84 -1.89 1.26 8.46
N GLY A 85 -1.72 0.78 7.24
CA GLY A 85 -2.82 0.61 6.28
C GLY A 85 -3.91 -0.31 6.81
N TYR A 86 -3.53 -1.45 7.37
CA TYR A 86 -4.49 -2.38 7.96
C TYR A 86 -5.18 -1.77 9.19
N SER A 87 -4.43 -1.13 10.07
CA SER A 87 -4.98 -0.51 11.28
C SER A 87 -6.02 0.57 10.98
N LYS A 88 -5.76 1.40 9.99
CA LYS A 88 -6.66 2.50 9.60
C LYS A 88 -7.79 2.06 8.68
N PHE A 89 -7.55 1.06 7.83
CA PHE A 89 -8.50 0.63 6.80
C PHE A 89 -8.74 -0.89 6.84
N PRO A 90 -9.20 -1.42 7.99
CA PRO A 90 -9.39 -2.87 8.15
C PRO A 90 -10.49 -3.45 7.26
N LYS A 91 -11.33 -2.58 6.69
CA LYS A 91 -12.42 -2.97 5.76
C LYS A 91 -12.08 -2.68 4.30
N SER A 92 -10.87 -2.21 4.01
CA SER A 92 -10.42 -2.03 2.63
C SER A 92 -10.45 -3.35 1.87
N VAL A 93 -10.71 -3.27 0.56
CA VAL A 93 -10.58 -4.44 -0.33
C VAL A 93 -9.17 -5.03 -0.30
N LYS A 94 -8.17 -4.23 0.07
CA LYS A 94 -6.77 -4.65 0.22
C LYS A 94 -6.42 -5.13 1.64
N ALA A 95 -7.33 -5.11 2.60
CA ALA A 95 -7.03 -5.50 3.98
C ALA A 95 -6.42 -6.91 4.09
N PRO A 96 -6.94 -7.96 3.41
CA PRO A 96 -6.28 -9.27 3.43
C PRO A 96 -4.86 -9.21 2.85
N ASP A 97 -4.67 -8.53 1.74
CA ASP A 97 -3.36 -8.38 1.10
C ASP A 97 -2.37 -7.61 1.99
N LEU A 98 -2.84 -6.60 2.72
CA LEU A 98 -2.03 -5.86 3.70
C LEU A 98 -1.50 -6.79 4.79
N LEU A 99 -2.35 -7.63 5.38
CA LEU A 99 -1.94 -8.61 6.40
C LEU A 99 -0.95 -9.63 5.84
N TYR A 100 -1.22 -10.16 4.65
CA TYR A 100 -0.38 -11.17 4.01
C TYR A 100 1.04 -10.63 3.78
N LYS A 101 1.15 -9.44 3.20
CA LYS A 101 2.44 -8.80 2.92
C LYS A 101 3.14 -8.32 4.20
N LEU A 102 2.37 -7.88 5.20
CA LEU A 102 2.91 -7.53 6.51
C LEU A 102 3.62 -8.73 7.15
N ALA A 103 2.99 -9.91 7.11
CA ALA A 103 3.60 -11.13 7.63
C ALA A 103 4.95 -11.42 6.94
N ASP A 104 5.05 -11.24 5.61
CA ASP A 104 6.30 -11.41 4.89
C ASP A 104 7.38 -10.42 5.36
N ALA A 105 7.02 -9.15 5.49
CA ALA A 105 7.95 -8.11 5.95
C ALA A 105 8.46 -8.39 7.37
N LEU A 106 7.57 -8.82 8.27
CA LEU A 106 7.90 -9.14 9.66
C LEU A 106 8.89 -10.31 9.75
N ILE A 107 8.72 -11.34 8.93
CA ILE A 107 9.68 -12.46 8.86
C ILE A 107 11.08 -11.96 8.45
N LYS A 108 11.12 -11.07 7.46
CA LYS A 108 12.40 -10.53 6.95
C LYS A 108 13.18 -9.69 7.96
N ILE A 109 12.51 -9.18 8.99
CA ILE A 109 13.15 -8.41 10.08
C ILE A 109 13.22 -9.21 11.39
N ASP A 110 13.15 -10.54 11.33
CA ASP A 110 13.25 -11.46 12.46
C ASP A 110 12.16 -11.27 13.55
N LYS A 111 10.97 -10.82 13.13
CA LYS A 111 9.81 -10.69 14.01
C LYS A 111 8.81 -11.83 13.79
N LYS A 112 9.28 -13.05 14.01
CA LYS A 112 8.51 -14.27 13.78
C LYS A 112 7.20 -14.29 14.57
N MET A 113 7.22 -13.92 15.84
CA MET A 113 6.02 -13.92 16.68
C MET A 113 4.97 -12.96 16.14
N ASP A 114 5.37 -11.74 15.76
CA ASP A 114 4.47 -10.76 15.18
C ASP A 114 3.92 -11.22 13.82
N SER A 115 4.75 -11.88 13.01
CA SER A 115 4.31 -12.49 11.77
C SER A 115 3.27 -13.58 12.00
N CYS A 116 3.50 -14.48 12.95
CA CYS A 116 2.55 -15.53 13.30
C CYS A 116 1.22 -14.96 13.81
N ASN A 117 1.26 -13.91 14.63
CA ASN A 117 0.06 -13.20 15.10
C ASN A 117 -0.70 -12.56 13.94
N THR A 118 0.01 -11.99 12.97
CA THR A 118 -0.58 -11.40 11.76
C THR A 118 -1.28 -12.46 10.91
N LEU A 119 -0.65 -13.61 10.72
CA LEU A 119 -1.23 -14.74 9.98
C LEU A 119 -2.45 -15.32 10.70
N SER A 120 -2.40 -15.43 12.04
CA SER A 120 -3.54 -15.83 12.86
C SER A 120 -4.73 -14.89 12.64
N LYS A 121 -4.48 -13.59 12.64
CA LYS A 121 -5.50 -12.57 12.40
C LYS A 121 -6.11 -12.71 11.01
N PHE A 122 -5.31 -13.03 9.99
CA PHE A 122 -5.81 -13.32 8.66
C PHE A 122 -6.80 -14.50 8.67
N ILE A 123 -6.45 -15.60 9.33
CA ILE A 123 -7.33 -16.77 9.47
C ILE A 123 -8.67 -16.38 10.12
N GLU A 124 -8.64 -15.60 11.20
CA GLU A 124 -9.85 -15.15 11.91
C GLU A 124 -10.76 -14.28 11.04
N GLU A 125 -10.20 -13.32 10.32
CA GLU A 125 -10.98 -12.29 9.64
C GLU A 125 -11.27 -12.61 8.17
N PHE A 126 -10.43 -13.40 7.52
CA PHE A 126 -10.49 -13.63 6.07
C PHE A 126 -10.46 -15.12 5.70
N SER A 127 -11.16 -15.97 6.46
CA SER A 127 -11.16 -17.43 6.28
C SER A 127 -11.56 -17.91 4.88
N ASN A 128 -12.34 -17.11 4.14
CA ASN A 128 -12.81 -17.44 2.79
C ASN A 128 -12.06 -16.68 1.69
N ASN A 129 -10.97 -15.99 2.05
CA ASN A 129 -10.20 -15.22 1.08
C ASN A 129 -9.37 -16.14 0.16
N ARG A 130 -9.12 -15.67 -1.07
CA ARG A 130 -8.30 -16.37 -2.06
C ARG A 130 -6.87 -16.72 -1.58
N LEU A 131 -6.34 -15.97 -0.60
CA LEU A 131 -5.00 -16.17 -0.06
C LEU A 131 -4.95 -17.18 1.09
N ILE A 132 -6.10 -17.74 1.51
CA ILE A 132 -6.16 -18.57 2.72
C ILE A 132 -5.21 -19.76 2.68
N GLU A 133 -5.09 -20.45 1.55
CA GLU A 133 -4.18 -21.61 1.44
C GLU A 133 -2.72 -21.19 1.51
N LYS A 134 -2.37 -20.06 0.93
CA LYS A 134 -1.02 -19.49 1.04
C LYS A 134 -0.69 -19.05 2.47
N VAL A 135 -1.67 -18.51 3.20
CA VAL A 135 -1.52 -18.14 4.61
C VAL A 135 -1.29 -19.39 5.47
N LYS A 136 -2.09 -20.45 5.29
CA LYS A 136 -1.91 -21.72 5.98
C LYS A 136 -0.52 -22.31 5.74
N LYS A 137 -0.04 -22.24 4.50
CA LYS A 137 1.31 -22.69 4.15
C LYS A 137 2.38 -21.89 4.89
N LYS A 138 2.26 -20.56 4.97
CA LYS A 138 3.18 -19.71 5.73
C LYS A 138 3.19 -20.07 7.22
N ILE A 139 2.03 -20.34 7.80
CA ILE A 139 1.89 -20.75 9.21
C ILE A 139 2.69 -22.03 9.45
N ILE A 140 2.60 -23.01 8.56
CA ILE A 140 3.35 -24.27 8.64
C ILE A 140 4.84 -24.02 8.43
N ASP A 141 5.22 -23.30 7.39
CA ASP A 141 6.62 -23.04 7.04
C ASP A 141 7.35 -22.26 8.15
N GLN A 142 6.66 -21.39 8.88
CA GLN A 142 7.20 -20.61 9.97
C GLN A 142 7.07 -21.31 11.35
N ASP A 143 6.49 -22.49 11.37
CA ASP A 143 6.22 -23.23 12.62
C ASP A 143 5.45 -22.39 13.64
N CYS A 144 4.41 -21.70 13.17
CA CYS A 144 3.55 -20.91 14.03
C CYS A 144 2.62 -21.79 14.86
N GLN A 145 2.45 -21.45 16.13
CA GLN A 145 1.50 -22.13 17.03
C GLN A 145 0.10 -21.51 16.86
N VAL A 146 -0.54 -21.84 15.76
CA VAL A 146 -1.83 -21.26 15.35
C VAL A 146 -2.77 -22.39 14.90
N ALA A 147 -4.04 -22.33 15.36
CA ALA A 147 -5.09 -23.23 14.86
C ALA A 147 -5.44 -22.82 13.42
N ILE A 148 -5.38 -23.77 12.48
CA ILE A 148 -5.61 -23.55 11.05
C ILE A 148 -6.79 -24.36 10.49
N GLU A 149 -7.65 -24.87 11.35
CA GLU A 149 -8.86 -25.61 10.98
C GLU A 149 -9.96 -24.71 10.41
#